data_53a73c46c8f09efa57121438fea86316
#
_entry.id   53a73c46c8f09efa57121438fea86316
#
_cell.length_a   1.000
_cell.length_b   1.000
_cell.length_c   1.000
_cell.angle_alpha   90.00
_cell.angle_beta   90.00
_cell.angle_gamma   90.00
#
_symmetry.space_group_name_H-M   'P 1'
#
loop_
_entity.id
_entity.type
_entity.pdbx_description
1 polymer ?
#
loop_
_entity_poly.entity_id
_entity_poly.type
_entity_poly.pdbx_seq_one_letter_code
_entity_poly.pdbx_strand_id
1 'polypeptide(L)'
;RQRQMCIRDSRTRDLGSEYAISDSAGYLDLVAEHRLVPGIHRVSYSVANRKPVSANLYTIPASAKVGIISDVDDTIMITQAPVPWKAAYNLLFLDPKKKASVPGMSVLFTRIADLFPGAPFFYLSTSPWNVESSIRNFITDHGFPEGPLLLRDLDPRPKTFVPTGPQHKLEFAEQLMADFPDMKFILVGDDGQKDPTTYATIARRYPGRVLAIVIRELSPRESTGLASVTGLTSTQPTPVTDVPVFTGTTGSNILKTMLPYLKTVLR
;
A
#
# COMPACT_ATOMS: atom_id res chain seq x y z
N ARG A 1 -5.81 -11.08 -15.30
CA ARG A 1 -5.33 -10.58 -14.00
C ARG A 1 -4.02 -9.85 -14.27
N GLN A 2 -3.91 -8.60 -13.84
CA GLN A 2 -2.76 -7.74 -14.12
C GLN A 2 -2.00 -7.52 -12.82
N ARG A 3 -0.69 -7.78 -12.81
CA ARG A 3 0.20 -7.23 -11.79
C ARG A 3 0.56 -5.81 -12.18
N GLN A 4 0.51 -4.88 -11.25
CA GLN A 4 1.14 -3.59 -11.42
C GLN A 4 2.63 -3.77 -11.21
N MET A 5 3.40 -3.25 -12.14
CA MET A 5 4.84 -3.27 -12.11
C MET A 5 5.36 -1.90 -11.67
N CYS A 6 6.14 -1.85 -10.62
CA CYS A 6 7.01 -0.71 -10.34
C CYS A 6 8.31 -0.91 -11.10
N ILE A 7 8.64 0.03 -11.98
CA ILE A 7 9.92 0.00 -12.68
C ILE A 7 10.87 0.99 -12.01
N ARG A 8 12.01 0.47 -11.56
CA ARG A 8 13.16 1.25 -11.15
C ARG A 8 13.84 1.83 -12.39
N ASP A 9 14.31 3.07 -12.30
CA ASP A 9 15.03 3.78 -13.35
C ASP A 9 16.12 2.89 -13.98
N SER A 10 15.86 2.40 -15.15
CA SER A 10 16.78 1.65 -15.99
C SER A 10 16.63 2.11 -17.42
N ARG A 11 17.71 2.12 -18.16
CA ARG A 11 17.87 2.70 -19.48
C ARG A 11 16.88 2.11 -20.50
N THR A 12 16.06 2.96 -21.14
CA THR A 12 14.97 2.52 -22.03
C THR A 12 15.21 2.79 -23.50
N ARG A 13 14.70 1.89 -24.30
CA ARG A 13 14.14 2.16 -25.65
C ARG A 13 12.62 2.13 -25.53
N ASP A 14 11.89 2.77 -26.47
CA ASP A 14 10.43 2.66 -26.54
C ASP A 14 9.97 1.24 -26.28
N LEU A 15 8.95 1.10 -25.43
CA LEU A 15 8.27 -0.17 -25.24
C LEU A 15 7.71 -0.59 -26.61
N GLY A 16 8.53 -1.30 -27.39
CA GLY A 16 8.02 -2.06 -28.50
C GLY A 16 6.98 -3.07 -28.01
N SER A 17 6.08 -3.51 -28.86
CA SER A 17 5.14 -4.57 -28.54
C SER A 17 5.92 -5.86 -28.23
N GLU A 18 6.08 -6.19 -26.96
CA GLU A 18 6.66 -7.44 -26.52
C GLU A 18 5.56 -8.46 -26.26
N TYR A 19 5.81 -9.70 -26.63
CA TYR A 19 4.92 -10.82 -26.33
C TYR A 19 5.42 -11.53 -25.10
N ALA A 20 4.53 -11.77 -24.16
CA ALA A 20 4.84 -12.55 -22.98
C ALA A 20 3.70 -13.52 -22.69
N ILE A 21 4.05 -14.66 -22.10
CA ILE A 21 3.10 -15.73 -21.77
C ILE A 21 2.83 -15.67 -20.27
N SER A 22 1.56 -15.60 -19.89
CA SER A 22 1.17 -15.68 -18.50
C SER A 22 1.45 -17.06 -17.91
N ASP A 23 1.70 -17.13 -16.61
CA ASP A 23 1.77 -18.38 -15.88
C ASP A 23 0.40 -19.11 -15.85
N SER A 24 0.36 -20.31 -15.27
CA SER A 24 -0.86 -21.12 -15.15
C SER A 24 -1.96 -20.49 -14.30
N ALA A 25 -1.65 -19.45 -13.48
CA ALA A 25 -2.60 -18.67 -12.70
C ALA A 25 -3.09 -17.42 -13.45
N GLY A 26 -2.55 -17.17 -14.65
CA GLY A 26 -2.89 -16.00 -15.48
C GLY A 26 -2.17 -14.72 -15.07
N TYR A 27 -1.05 -14.83 -14.34
CA TYR A 27 -0.17 -13.71 -14.04
C TYR A 27 0.90 -13.55 -15.09
N LEU A 28 1.27 -12.32 -15.33
CA LEU A 28 2.37 -11.94 -16.19
C LEU A 28 3.34 -11.13 -15.35
N ASP A 29 4.57 -11.61 -15.25
CA ASP A 29 5.69 -10.89 -14.66
C ASP A 29 6.67 -10.58 -15.80
N LEU A 30 6.81 -9.30 -16.11
CA LEU A 30 7.61 -8.84 -17.22
C LEU A 30 8.58 -7.76 -16.74
N VAL A 31 9.85 -7.98 -16.98
CA VAL A 31 10.89 -6.97 -16.80
C VAL A 31 11.24 -6.43 -18.18
N ALA A 32 10.91 -5.17 -18.44
CA ALA A 32 11.23 -4.50 -19.69
C ALA A 32 12.25 -3.40 -19.45
N GLU A 33 13.30 -3.34 -20.28
CA GLU A 33 14.23 -2.23 -20.28
C GLU A 33 13.67 -1.06 -21.08
N HIS A 34 13.48 0.07 -20.43
CA HIS A 34 13.00 1.27 -21.11
C HIS A 34 13.45 2.55 -20.40
N ARG A 35 13.36 3.71 -21.08
CA ARG A 35 13.65 5.04 -20.51
C ARG A 35 12.37 5.86 -20.45
N LEU A 36 11.53 5.61 -19.49
CA LEU A 36 10.41 6.48 -19.21
C LEU A 36 10.85 7.62 -18.28
N VAL A 37 10.41 8.83 -18.57
CA VAL A 37 10.57 9.94 -17.64
C VAL A 37 9.78 9.66 -16.37
N PRO A 38 10.19 10.22 -15.21
CA PRO A 38 9.40 10.08 -13.98
C PRO A 38 7.96 10.53 -14.18
N GLY A 39 7.02 9.74 -13.65
CA GLY A 39 5.59 10.04 -13.74
C GLY A 39 4.72 8.79 -13.93
N ILE A 40 3.47 9.04 -14.28
CA ILE A 40 2.48 8.00 -14.54
C ILE A 40 2.34 7.81 -16.05
N HIS A 41 2.57 6.59 -16.51
CA HIS A 41 2.46 6.20 -17.92
C HIS A 41 1.34 5.18 -18.08
N ARG A 42 0.70 5.20 -19.25
CA ARG A 42 -0.36 4.23 -19.54
C ARG A 42 0.21 3.09 -20.39
N VAL A 43 0.06 1.87 -19.89
CA VAL A 43 0.45 0.65 -20.61
C VAL A 43 -0.82 -0.10 -21.00
N SER A 44 -0.88 -0.57 -22.25
CA SER A 44 -1.99 -1.36 -22.76
C SER A 44 -1.58 -2.81 -22.94
N TYR A 45 -2.42 -3.70 -22.46
CA TYR A 45 -2.27 -5.15 -22.60
C TYR A 45 -3.36 -5.67 -23.52
N SER A 46 -2.97 -6.44 -24.53
CA SER A 46 -3.90 -7.09 -25.42
C SER A 46 -3.70 -8.60 -25.42
N VAL A 47 -4.79 -9.33 -25.47
CA VAL A 47 -4.80 -10.78 -25.67
C VAL A 47 -5.61 -11.03 -26.92
N ALA A 48 -5.21 -12.03 -27.71
CA ALA A 48 -5.90 -12.38 -28.95
C ALA A 48 -7.44 -12.49 -28.71
N ASN A 49 -8.22 -11.86 -29.59
CA ASN A 49 -9.70 -11.84 -29.54
C ASN A 49 -10.32 -11.15 -28.29
N ARG A 50 -9.59 -10.34 -27.56
CA ARG A 50 -10.10 -9.54 -26.42
C ARG A 50 -9.81 -8.06 -26.60
N LYS A 51 -10.67 -7.21 -26.04
CA LYS A 51 -10.42 -5.76 -26.01
C LYS A 51 -9.16 -5.49 -25.17
N PRO A 52 -8.28 -4.57 -25.61
CA PRO A 52 -7.13 -4.15 -24.81
C PRO A 52 -7.58 -3.61 -23.45
N VAL A 53 -6.77 -3.90 -22.42
CA VAL A 53 -6.93 -3.36 -21.08
C VAL A 53 -5.72 -2.50 -20.77
N SER A 54 -5.95 -1.31 -20.23
CA SER A 54 -4.87 -0.38 -19.87
C SER A 54 -4.69 -0.32 -18.36
N ALA A 55 -3.44 -0.16 -17.94
CA ALA A 55 -3.08 0.06 -16.53
C ALA A 55 -2.06 1.21 -16.41
N ASN A 56 -1.97 1.79 -15.24
CA ASN A 56 -0.96 2.79 -14.92
C ASN A 56 0.37 2.12 -14.57
N LEU A 57 1.43 2.64 -15.14
CA LEU A 57 2.81 2.33 -14.83
C LEU A 57 3.42 3.53 -14.13
N TYR A 58 3.99 3.34 -12.95
CA TYR A 58 4.57 4.40 -12.15
C TYR A 58 6.08 4.39 -12.27
N THR A 59 6.64 5.43 -12.88
CA THR A 59 8.10 5.62 -12.94
C THR A 59 8.52 6.59 -11.85
N ILE A 60 9.26 6.08 -10.87
CA ILE A 60 9.67 6.82 -9.69
C ILE A 60 10.98 7.54 -9.97
N PRO A 61 11.09 8.86 -9.71
CA PRO A 61 12.32 9.59 -9.95
C PRO A 61 13.45 9.09 -9.03
N ALA A 62 14.64 8.92 -9.58
CA ALA A 62 15.83 8.54 -8.80
C ALA A 62 16.18 9.58 -7.71
N SER A 63 15.70 10.81 -7.87
CA SER A 63 15.85 11.89 -6.88
C SER A 63 14.91 11.78 -5.69
N ALA A 64 13.86 10.94 -5.75
CA ALA A 64 12.94 10.75 -4.63
C ALA A 64 13.67 10.13 -3.44
N LYS A 65 13.76 10.87 -2.33
CA LYS A 65 14.45 10.45 -1.11
C LYS A 65 13.51 9.92 -0.03
N VAL A 66 12.21 10.18 -0.18
CA VAL A 66 11.17 9.73 0.75
C VAL A 66 10.10 8.98 -0.03
N GLY A 67 9.66 7.84 0.49
CA GLY A 67 8.53 7.08 0.00
C GLY A 67 7.57 6.75 1.14
N ILE A 68 6.33 6.47 0.80
CA ILE A 68 5.30 6.10 1.77
C ILE A 68 4.86 4.68 1.49
N ILE A 69 4.87 3.82 2.51
CA ILE A 69 4.29 2.48 2.47
C ILE A 69 3.07 2.50 3.39
N SER A 70 1.90 2.40 2.81
CA SER A 70 0.63 2.46 3.55
C SER A 70 -0.15 1.18 3.42
N ASP A 71 -0.63 0.66 4.53
CA ASP A 71 -1.74 -0.27 4.54
C ASP A 71 -3.03 0.41 4.05
N VAL A 72 -4.02 -0.38 3.67
CA VAL A 72 -5.29 0.10 3.10
C VAL A 72 -6.45 -0.10 4.07
N ASP A 73 -6.67 -1.37 4.47
CA ASP A 73 -7.83 -1.78 5.25
C ASP A 73 -7.70 -1.25 6.70
N ASP A 74 -8.74 -0.56 7.17
CA ASP A 74 -8.78 0.12 8.47
C ASP A 74 -7.68 1.15 8.73
N THR A 75 -6.81 1.40 7.76
CA THR A 75 -5.80 2.47 7.76
C THR A 75 -6.28 3.72 7.02
N ILE A 76 -6.66 3.59 5.76
CA ILE A 76 -7.20 4.68 4.93
C ILE A 76 -8.69 4.48 4.62
N MET A 77 -9.14 3.24 4.59
CA MET A 77 -10.50 2.82 4.27
C MET A 77 -11.11 2.11 5.48
N ILE A 78 -12.28 2.58 5.94
CA ILE A 78 -13.02 1.96 7.04
C ILE A 78 -13.75 0.72 6.51
N THR A 79 -13.38 -0.44 7.02
CA THR A 79 -13.94 -1.72 6.57
C THR A 79 -15.10 -2.23 7.44
N GLN A 80 -15.64 -1.50 8.35
CA GLN A 80 -16.81 -1.72 9.26
C GLN A 80 -17.56 -3.06 9.11
N ALA A 81 -16.89 -4.18 8.95
CA ALA A 81 -17.56 -5.42 8.65
C ALA A 81 -17.64 -6.35 9.88
N PRO A 82 -18.81 -6.48 10.51
CA PRO A 82 -19.07 -7.55 11.48
C PRO A 82 -19.42 -8.87 10.77
N VAL A 83 -18.74 -9.21 9.69
CA VAL A 83 -19.09 -10.36 8.82
C VAL A 83 -17.86 -11.24 8.63
N PRO A 84 -17.99 -12.59 8.61
CA PRO A 84 -16.87 -13.48 8.29
C PRO A 84 -16.14 -12.97 7.04
N TRP A 85 -14.82 -12.90 7.09
CA TRP A 85 -13.99 -12.20 6.11
C TRP A 85 -14.33 -12.46 4.62
N LYS A 86 -14.83 -13.65 4.26
CA LYS A 86 -15.32 -13.97 2.91
C LYS A 86 -16.59 -13.22 2.52
N ALA A 87 -17.51 -13.02 3.46
CA ALA A 87 -18.75 -12.30 3.21
C ALA A 87 -18.52 -10.77 3.28
N ALA A 88 -17.69 -10.31 4.21
CA ALA A 88 -17.21 -8.95 4.27
C ALA A 88 -16.45 -8.57 3.00
N TYR A 89 -15.61 -9.45 2.53
CA TYR A 89 -14.87 -9.34 1.28
C TYR A 89 -15.80 -9.11 0.08
N ASN A 90 -16.83 -9.93 -0.07
CA ASN A 90 -17.80 -9.78 -1.15
C ASN A 90 -18.66 -8.51 -0.99
N LEU A 91 -19.09 -8.17 0.24
CA LEU A 91 -19.92 -6.98 0.49
C LEU A 91 -19.13 -5.67 0.34
N LEU A 92 -17.90 -5.62 0.81
CA LEU A 92 -17.04 -4.42 0.76
C LEU A 92 -16.55 -4.12 -0.66
N PHE A 93 -16.41 -5.14 -1.50
CA PHE A 93 -15.85 -4.98 -2.84
C PHE A 93 -16.91 -4.96 -3.95
N LEU A 94 -18.17 -5.31 -3.65
CA LEU A 94 -19.26 -5.23 -4.62
C LEU A 94 -19.93 -3.85 -4.70
N ASP A 95 -19.82 -3.01 -3.67
CA ASP A 95 -20.40 -1.66 -3.68
C ASP A 95 -19.36 -0.59 -3.30
N PRO A 96 -18.64 -0.01 -4.29
CA PRO A 96 -17.65 1.04 -4.06
C PRO A 96 -18.20 2.27 -3.33
N LYS A 97 -19.50 2.56 -3.47
CA LYS A 97 -20.15 3.76 -2.89
C LYS A 97 -20.35 3.68 -1.37
N LYS A 98 -20.17 2.49 -0.77
CA LYS A 98 -20.33 2.31 0.68
C LYS A 98 -19.02 2.39 1.46
N LYS A 99 -17.90 2.59 0.80
CA LYS A 99 -16.59 2.68 1.45
C LYS A 99 -16.37 4.07 2.02
N ALA A 100 -16.25 4.16 3.33
CA ALA A 100 -15.91 5.40 4.00
C ALA A 100 -14.39 5.53 4.14
N SER A 101 -13.86 6.71 3.84
CA SER A 101 -12.48 7.04 4.15
C SER A 101 -12.32 7.34 5.64
N VAL A 102 -11.19 6.95 6.22
CA VAL A 102 -10.81 7.38 7.57
C VAL A 102 -10.66 8.90 7.57
N PRO A 103 -11.37 9.62 8.47
CA PRO A 103 -11.39 11.07 8.45
C PRO A 103 -9.99 11.68 8.51
N GLY A 104 -9.69 12.60 7.60
CA GLY A 104 -8.45 13.35 7.55
C GLY A 104 -7.22 12.60 7.04
N MET A 105 -7.31 11.30 6.70
CA MET A 105 -6.16 10.56 6.18
C MET A 105 -5.75 11.04 4.78
N SER A 106 -6.69 11.36 3.89
CA SER A 106 -6.35 11.94 2.59
C SER A 106 -5.65 13.29 2.73
N VAL A 107 -6.06 14.10 3.70
CA VAL A 107 -5.38 15.36 4.02
C VAL A 107 -3.97 15.13 4.54
N LEU A 108 -3.77 14.16 5.44
CA LEU A 108 -2.43 13.77 5.92
C LEU A 108 -1.53 13.38 4.74
N PHE A 109 -2.02 12.54 3.83
CA PHE A 109 -1.26 12.05 2.68
C PHE A 109 -0.94 13.19 1.69
N THR A 110 -1.89 14.08 1.41
CA THR A 110 -1.66 15.27 0.59
C THR A 110 -0.58 16.16 1.22
N ARG A 111 -0.61 16.36 2.53
CA ARG A 111 0.40 17.16 3.22
C ARG A 111 1.79 16.51 3.19
N ILE A 112 1.87 15.20 3.25
CA ILE A 112 3.15 14.49 3.05
C ILE A 112 3.63 14.67 1.60
N ALA A 113 2.73 14.55 0.61
CA ALA A 113 3.07 14.77 -0.79
C ALA A 113 3.54 16.21 -1.08
N ASP A 114 2.92 17.21 -0.46
CA ASP A 114 3.32 18.62 -0.55
C ASP A 114 4.75 18.86 0.03
N LEU A 115 5.07 18.18 1.13
CA LEU A 115 6.37 18.31 1.79
C LEU A 115 7.48 17.56 1.06
N PHE A 116 7.16 16.46 0.41
CA PHE A 116 8.10 15.60 -0.32
C PHE A 116 7.65 15.43 -1.79
N PRO A 117 7.82 16.47 -2.63
CA PRO A 117 7.41 16.41 -4.03
C PRO A 117 8.04 15.22 -4.77
N GLY A 118 7.22 14.45 -5.47
CA GLY A 118 7.66 13.24 -6.18
C GLY A 118 7.82 12.00 -5.30
N ALA A 119 7.49 12.07 -4.01
CA ALA A 119 7.46 10.90 -3.13
C ALA A 119 6.43 9.87 -3.63
N PRO A 120 6.82 8.62 -3.86
CA PRO A 120 5.88 7.57 -4.23
C PRO A 120 5.05 7.10 -3.03
N PHE A 121 3.79 6.77 -3.29
CA PHE A 121 2.88 6.15 -2.32
C PHE A 121 2.63 4.71 -2.73
N PHE A 122 3.13 3.76 -1.94
CA PHE A 122 2.92 2.33 -2.13
C PHE A 122 1.79 1.86 -1.21
N TYR A 123 0.70 1.37 -1.80
CA TYR A 123 -0.44 0.85 -1.04
C TYR A 123 -0.34 -0.66 -0.92
N LEU A 124 -0.10 -1.13 0.28
CA LEU A 124 0.18 -2.52 0.61
C LEU A 124 -1.00 -3.13 1.37
N SER A 125 -1.72 -4.06 0.75
CA SER A 125 -2.87 -4.72 1.37
C SER A 125 -2.80 -6.23 1.24
N THR A 126 -3.33 -6.93 2.23
CA THR A 126 -3.52 -8.39 2.18
C THR A 126 -4.71 -8.80 1.32
N SER A 127 -5.43 -7.85 0.78
CA SER A 127 -6.52 -8.07 -0.17
C SER A 127 -5.99 -8.64 -1.49
N PRO A 128 -6.73 -9.54 -2.14
CA PRO A 128 -6.28 -10.16 -3.38
C PRO A 128 -6.47 -9.25 -4.61
N TRP A 129 -5.74 -9.56 -5.67
CA TRP A 129 -5.73 -8.79 -6.91
C TRP A 129 -7.08 -8.61 -7.61
N ASN A 130 -8.05 -9.48 -7.37
CA ASN A 130 -9.39 -9.35 -7.97
C ASN A 130 -10.19 -8.13 -7.48
N VAL A 131 -9.73 -7.45 -6.41
CA VAL A 131 -10.34 -6.20 -5.92
C VAL A 131 -9.51 -4.95 -6.22
N GLU A 132 -8.46 -5.09 -7.00
CA GLU A 132 -7.55 -3.99 -7.38
C GLU A 132 -8.31 -2.75 -7.85
N SER A 133 -9.22 -2.92 -8.81
CA SER A 133 -9.98 -1.80 -9.37
C SER A 133 -10.84 -1.09 -8.32
N SER A 134 -11.36 -1.82 -7.34
CA SER A 134 -12.17 -1.25 -6.27
C SER A 134 -11.33 -0.42 -5.28
N ILE A 135 -10.13 -0.89 -4.93
CA ILE A 135 -9.19 -0.13 -4.08
C ILE A 135 -8.69 1.10 -4.84
N ARG A 136 -8.37 0.97 -6.11
CA ARG A 136 -7.93 2.08 -6.96
C ARG A 136 -8.97 3.17 -7.06
N ASN A 137 -10.22 2.82 -7.35
CA ASN A 137 -11.32 3.77 -7.39
C ASN A 137 -11.49 4.47 -6.04
N PHE A 138 -11.41 3.72 -4.93
CA PHE A 138 -11.45 4.30 -3.59
C PHE A 138 -10.34 5.36 -3.38
N ILE A 139 -9.11 5.06 -3.73
CA ILE A 139 -7.95 5.97 -3.63
C ILE A 139 -8.23 7.26 -4.41
N THR A 140 -8.68 7.12 -5.66
CA THR A 140 -8.98 8.26 -6.54
C THR A 140 -10.18 9.07 -6.03
N ASP A 141 -11.29 8.40 -5.70
CA ASP A 141 -12.54 9.05 -5.30
C ASP A 141 -12.42 9.83 -3.97
N HIS A 142 -11.52 9.40 -3.08
CA HIS A 142 -11.27 10.05 -1.79
C HIS A 142 -10.06 11.00 -1.78
N GLY A 143 -9.44 11.25 -2.94
CA GLY A 143 -8.37 12.22 -3.09
C GLY A 143 -7.05 11.81 -2.43
N PHE A 144 -6.77 10.52 -2.32
CA PHE A 144 -5.45 10.03 -1.95
C PHE A 144 -4.48 10.13 -3.14
N PRO A 145 -3.18 10.38 -2.89
CA PRO A 145 -2.17 10.34 -3.95
C PRO A 145 -2.18 9.00 -4.68
N GLU A 146 -2.12 9.03 -6.02
CA GLU A 146 -2.04 7.81 -6.80
C GLU A 146 -0.71 7.09 -6.60
N GLY A 147 -0.76 5.75 -6.64
CA GLY A 147 0.43 4.93 -6.49
C GLY A 147 0.21 3.45 -6.78
N PRO A 148 1.29 2.67 -6.81
CA PRO A 148 1.21 1.22 -6.99
C PRO A 148 0.44 0.55 -5.86
N LEU A 149 -0.38 -0.44 -6.23
CA LEU A 149 -1.03 -1.35 -5.30
C LEU A 149 -0.20 -2.64 -5.21
N LEU A 150 0.17 -3.01 -4.01
CA LEU A 150 0.90 -4.24 -3.69
C LEU A 150 -0.06 -5.19 -2.98
N LEU A 151 -0.77 -5.97 -3.77
CA LEU A 151 -1.85 -6.84 -3.31
C LEU A 151 -1.39 -8.28 -3.24
N ARG A 152 -2.13 -9.08 -2.49
CA ARG A 152 -1.82 -10.48 -2.27
C ARG A 152 -2.25 -11.33 -3.46
N ASP A 153 -1.41 -12.30 -3.80
CA ASP A 153 -1.83 -13.38 -4.68
C ASP A 153 -2.51 -14.47 -3.83
N LEU A 154 -3.80 -14.66 -4.06
CA LEU A 154 -4.55 -15.76 -3.48
C LEU A 154 -4.74 -16.84 -4.57
N ASP A 155 -3.77 -17.73 -4.67
CA ASP A 155 -3.92 -18.94 -5.46
C ASP A 155 -4.72 -19.98 -4.64
N PRO A 156 -5.90 -20.38 -5.08
CA PRO A 156 -6.71 -21.36 -4.36
C PRO A 156 -6.17 -22.81 -4.47
N ARG A 157 -5.06 -23.02 -5.17
CA ARG A 157 -4.47 -24.37 -5.33
C ARG A 157 -3.80 -24.82 -4.04
N PRO A 158 -4.03 -26.07 -3.58
CA PRO A 158 -3.61 -26.54 -2.25
C PRO A 158 -2.08 -26.71 -2.05
N LYS A 159 -1.26 -26.43 -3.04
CA LYS A 159 0.21 -26.58 -3.00
C LYS A 159 0.99 -25.30 -2.84
N THR A 160 0.35 -24.14 -2.85
CA THR A 160 1.04 -22.85 -2.70
C THR A 160 1.01 -22.40 -1.25
N PHE A 161 2.18 -22.22 -0.67
CA PHE A 161 2.31 -21.52 0.62
C PHE A 161 1.79 -20.08 0.44
N VAL A 162 0.73 -19.76 1.16
CA VAL A 162 0.18 -18.40 1.17
C VAL A 162 0.77 -17.68 2.37
N PRO A 163 1.63 -16.66 2.17
CA PRO A 163 2.22 -15.92 3.27
C PRO A 163 1.17 -15.36 4.21
N THR A 164 1.43 -15.30 5.50
CA THR A 164 0.56 -14.61 6.46
C THR A 164 0.53 -13.11 6.15
N GLY A 165 -0.49 -12.37 6.63
CA GLY A 165 -0.58 -10.92 6.40
C GLY A 165 0.70 -10.16 6.79
N PRO A 166 1.24 -10.36 8.01
CA PRO A 166 2.51 -9.73 8.42
C PRO A 166 3.71 -10.12 7.56
N GLN A 167 3.80 -11.38 7.16
CA GLN A 167 4.89 -11.86 6.30
C GLN A 167 4.83 -11.22 4.91
N HIS A 168 3.65 -11.12 4.30
CA HIS A 168 3.43 -10.44 3.03
C HIS A 168 3.86 -8.95 3.10
N LYS A 169 3.45 -8.23 4.18
CA LYS A 169 3.85 -6.84 4.39
C LYS A 169 5.37 -6.70 4.55
N LEU A 170 5.98 -7.63 5.27
CA LEU A 170 7.43 -7.63 5.48
C LEU A 170 8.18 -7.86 4.17
N GLU A 171 7.81 -8.87 3.38
CA GLU A 171 8.45 -9.21 2.10
C GLU A 171 8.39 -8.04 1.11
N PHE A 172 7.24 -7.39 0.95
CA PHE A 172 7.14 -6.22 0.06
C PHE A 172 7.93 -5.01 0.58
N ALA A 173 7.92 -4.75 1.89
CA ALA A 173 8.73 -3.68 2.44
C ALA A 173 10.23 -3.94 2.23
N GLU A 174 10.70 -5.18 2.42
CA GLU A 174 12.07 -5.60 2.15
C GLU A 174 12.44 -5.41 0.67
N GLN A 175 11.54 -5.81 -0.23
CA GLN A 175 11.73 -5.58 -1.67
C GLN A 175 11.85 -4.09 -2.00
N LEU A 176 10.96 -3.24 -1.49
CA LEU A 176 11.03 -1.80 -1.69
C LEU A 176 12.32 -1.19 -1.11
N MET A 177 12.78 -1.67 0.05
CA MET A 177 14.06 -1.26 0.64
C MET A 177 15.25 -1.62 -0.25
N ALA A 178 15.19 -2.78 -0.93
CA ALA A 178 16.21 -3.22 -1.88
C ALA A 178 16.16 -2.45 -3.21
N ASP A 179 14.94 -2.26 -3.74
CA ASP A 179 14.74 -1.58 -5.04
C ASP A 179 15.08 -0.08 -4.97
N PHE A 180 14.89 0.55 -3.80
CA PHE A 180 15.16 1.98 -3.58
C PHE A 180 16.18 2.18 -2.46
N PRO A 181 17.48 1.84 -2.66
CA PRO A 181 18.49 1.82 -1.58
C PRO A 181 18.73 3.17 -0.91
N ASP A 182 18.50 4.28 -1.60
CA ASP A 182 18.71 5.65 -1.09
C ASP A 182 17.45 6.31 -0.53
N MET A 183 16.30 5.63 -0.62
CA MET A 183 15.00 6.16 -0.18
C MET A 183 14.74 5.77 1.27
N LYS A 184 14.25 6.73 2.05
CA LYS A 184 13.72 6.47 3.39
C LYS A 184 12.19 6.41 3.34
N PHE A 185 11.58 5.64 4.23
CA PHE A 185 10.16 5.37 4.17
C PHE A 185 9.40 5.85 5.40
N ILE A 186 8.19 6.36 5.18
CA ILE A 186 7.16 6.54 6.21
C ILE A 186 6.24 5.33 6.11
N LEU A 187 6.09 4.59 7.22
CA LEU A 187 5.23 3.41 7.28
C LEU A 187 3.90 3.79 7.93
N VAL A 188 2.78 3.49 7.28
CA VAL A 188 1.44 3.87 7.73
C VAL A 188 0.56 2.64 7.84
N GLY A 189 -0.04 2.41 9.00
CA GLY A 189 -0.91 1.27 9.28
C GLY A 189 -1.90 1.54 10.41
N ASP A 190 -2.54 0.49 10.92
CA ASP A 190 -3.51 0.52 12.00
C ASP A 190 -3.09 -0.36 13.20
N ASP A 191 -3.76 -0.20 14.33
CA ASP A 191 -3.51 -0.98 15.55
C ASP A 191 -4.43 -2.21 15.70
N GLY A 192 -5.37 -2.41 14.80
CA GLY A 192 -6.28 -3.57 14.81
C GLY A 192 -5.67 -4.84 14.23
N GLN A 193 -4.55 -4.69 13.51
CA GLN A 193 -3.80 -5.79 12.91
C GLN A 193 -2.38 -5.84 13.50
N LYS A 194 -1.45 -6.52 12.80
CA LYS A 194 -0.07 -6.66 13.29
C LYS A 194 0.88 -5.58 12.76
N ASP A 195 0.37 -4.46 12.28
CA ASP A 195 1.19 -3.39 11.70
C ASP A 195 2.18 -2.80 12.70
N PRO A 196 1.83 -2.51 13.97
CA PRO A 196 2.78 -1.99 14.93
C PRO A 196 4.02 -2.87 15.09
N THR A 197 3.83 -4.18 15.26
CA THR A 197 4.94 -5.13 15.41
C THR A 197 5.69 -5.38 14.11
N THR A 198 4.99 -5.38 12.96
CA THR A 198 5.59 -5.55 11.64
C THR A 198 6.49 -4.35 11.31
N TYR A 199 6.00 -3.13 11.53
CA TYR A 199 6.75 -1.91 11.23
C TYR A 199 7.94 -1.68 12.17
N ALA A 200 7.81 -2.04 13.46
CA ALA A 200 8.95 -2.07 14.36
C ALA A 200 10.01 -3.08 13.93
N THR A 201 9.60 -4.21 13.38
CA THR A 201 10.52 -5.22 12.84
C THR A 201 11.25 -4.70 11.61
N ILE A 202 10.55 -4.04 10.68
CA ILE A 202 11.15 -3.38 9.52
C ILE A 202 12.15 -2.32 9.95
N ALA A 203 11.79 -1.45 10.90
CA ALA A 203 12.67 -0.39 11.39
C ALA A 203 13.96 -0.94 12.00
N ARG A 204 13.87 -2.05 12.75
CA ARG A 204 15.07 -2.73 13.33
C ARG A 204 15.93 -3.41 12.28
N ARG A 205 15.34 -4.02 11.25
CA ARG A 205 16.08 -4.69 10.16
C ARG A 205 16.79 -3.72 9.24
N TYR A 206 16.22 -2.52 9.08
CA TYR A 206 16.71 -1.47 8.17
C TYR A 206 16.98 -0.16 8.92
N PRO A 207 18.01 -0.10 9.79
CA PRO A 207 18.33 1.09 10.57
C PRO A 207 18.54 2.32 9.66
N GLY A 208 17.93 3.44 10.04
CA GLY A 208 18.03 4.70 9.29
C GLY A 208 17.21 4.77 7.99
N ARG A 209 16.49 3.69 7.61
CA ARG A 209 15.66 3.65 6.40
C ARG A 209 14.18 3.98 6.65
N VAL A 210 13.73 3.95 7.89
CA VAL A 210 12.40 4.35 8.30
C VAL A 210 12.47 5.73 8.95
N LEU A 211 11.76 6.72 8.40
CA LEU A 211 11.69 8.09 8.93
C LEU A 211 10.67 8.18 10.07
N ALA A 212 9.53 7.55 9.90
CA ALA A 212 8.45 7.58 10.87
C ALA A 212 7.56 6.35 10.71
N ILE A 213 6.92 5.96 11.81
CA ILE A 213 5.82 5.00 11.83
C ILE A 213 4.56 5.75 12.21
N VAL A 214 3.50 5.55 11.45
CA VAL A 214 2.18 6.14 11.68
C VAL A 214 1.20 5.02 11.94
N ILE A 215 0.54 5.04 13.09
CA ILE A 215 -0.46 4.04 13.50
C ILE A 215 -1.80 4.73 13.72
N ARG A 216 -2.77 4.39 12.88
CA ARG A 216 -4.15 4.76 13.11
C ARG A 216 -4.73 3.91 14.24
N GLU A 217 -5.22 4.57 15.29
CA GLU A 217 -5.90 3.92 16.41
C GLU A 217 -7.37 3.66 16.05
N LEU A 218 -7.80 2.41 16.18
CA LEU A 218 -9.20 2.05 15.95
C LEU A 218 -10.09 2.59 17.05
N SER A 219 -11.26 3.07 16.69
CA SER A 219 -12.26 3.45 17.70
C SER A 219 -12.77 2.20 18.45
N PRO A 220 -13.31 2.35 19.67
CA PRO A 220 -13.87 1.22 20.41
C PRO A 220 -14.93 0.40 19.65
N ARG A 221 -15.69 1.05 18.76
CA ARG A 221 -16.68 0.37 17.92
C ARG A 221 -16.02 -0.47 16.83
N GLU A 222 -14.97 0.04 16.20
CA GLU A 222 -14.21 -0.66 15.16
C GLU A 222 -13.43 -1.84 15.77
N SER A 223 -12.77 -1.64 16.90
CA SER A 223 -12.05 -2.72 17.58
C SER A 223 -12.96 -3.85 18.08
N THR A 224 -14.17 -3.54 18.55
CA THR A 224 -15.16 -4.55 18.94
C THR A 224 -15.66 -5.32 17.72
N GLY A 225 -15.92 -4.65 16.60
CA GLY A 225 -16.28 -5.29 15.33
C GLY A 225 -15.17 -6.21 14.83
N LEU A 226 -13.93 -5.77 14.87
CA LEU A 226 -12.76 -6.56 14.47
C LEU A 226 -12.58 -7.80 15.38
N ALA A 227 -12.72 -7.64 16.69
CA ALA A 227 -12.62 -8.75 17.66
C ALA A 227 -13.65 -9.86 17.40
N SER A 228 -14.87 -9.49 17.02
CA SER A 228 -15.93 -10.46 16.71
C SER A 228 -15.65 -11.27 15.44
N VAL A 229 -14.85 -10.73 14.52
CA VAL A 229 -14.52 -11.37 13.22
C VAL A 229 -13.19 -12.13 13.27
N THR A 230 -12.18 -11.57 13.93
CA THR A 230 -10.81 -12.10 13.92
C THR A 230 -10.45 -12.90 15.15
N GLY A 231 -11.25 -12.83 16.22
CA GLY A 231 -10.92 -13.38 17.54
C GLY A 231 -9.83 -12.57 18.28
N LEU A 232 -9.35 -11.47 17.74
CA LEU A 232 -8.43 -10.56 18.41
C LEU A 232 -9.22 -9.67 19.37
N THR A 233 -8.88 -9.71 20.64
CA THR A 233 -9.64 -9.05 21.70
C THR A 233 -9.14 -7.64 22.05
N SER A 234 -8.01 -7.23 21.49
CA SER A 234 -7.40 -5.92 21.79
C SER A 234 -6.63 -5.38 20.60
N THR A 235 -6.57 -4.06 20.53
CA THR A 235 -5.66 -3.34 19.62
C THR A 235 -4.21 -3.61 20.01
N GLN A 236 -3.31 -3.55 19.04
CA GLN A 236 -1.89 -3.73 19.29
C GLN A 236 -1.30 -2.51 19.99
N PRO A 237 -0.39 -2.72 20.96
CA PRO A 237 0.28 -1.59 21.62
C PRO A 237 1.16 -0.82 20.63
N THR A 238 1.40 0.46 20.95
CA THR A 238 2.38 1.27 20.21
C THR A 238 3.74 0.55 20.20
N PRO A 239 4.38 0.43 19.03
CA PRO A 239 5.63 -0.32 18.94
C PRO A 239 6.77 0.39 19.66
N VAL A 240 7.62 -0.39 20.32
CA VAL A 240 8.89 0.11 20.87
C VAL A 240 9.94 0.09 19.77
N THR A 241 10.42 1.27 19.40
CA THR A 241 11.43 1.46 18.35
C THR A 241 12.12 2.80 18.52
N ASP A 242 13.34 2.93 17.97
CA ASP A 242 14.09 4.20 17.94
C ASP A 242 13.55 5.19 16.88
N VAL A 243 12.62 4.74 16.05
CA VAL A 243 11.97 5.57 15.03
C VAL A 243 10.77 6.29 15.66
N PRO A 244 10.56 7.59 15.38
CA PRO A 244 9.38 8.31 15.84
C PRO A 244 8.07 7.64 15.42
N VAL A 245 7.15 7.44 16.37
CA VAL A 245 5.83 6.86 16.17
C VAL A 245 4.77 7.92 16.41
N PHE A 246 3.87 8.10 15.45
CA PHE A 246 2.74 9.02 15.51
C PHE A 246 1.45 8.25 15.50
N THR A 247 0.60 8.46 16.52
CA THR A 247 -0.67 7.77 16.65
C THR A 247 -1.85 8.72 16.66
N GLY A 248 -3.02 8.20 16.36
CA GLY A 248 -4.28 8.94 16.43
C GLY A 248 -5.41 8.24 15.70
N THR A 249 -6.64 8.55 16.08
CA THR A 249 -7.84 7.95 15.50
C THR A 249 -8.19 8.52 14.11
N THR A 250 -7.64 9.69 13.76
CA THR A 250 -7.89 10.38 12.48
C THR A 250 -6.59 10.92 11.91
N GLY A 251 -6.52 11.10 10.60
CA GLY A 251 -5.38 11.72 9.94
C GLY A 251 -5.11 13.14 10.43
N SER A 252 -6.15 13.88 10.83
CA SER A 252 -5.99 15.23 11.39
C SER A 252 -5.32 15.22 12.76
N ASN A 253 -5.60 14.22 13.60
CA ASN A 253 -4.94 14.06 14.90
C ASN A 253 -3.45 13.74 14.70
N ILE A 254 -3.15 12.80 13.82
CA ILE A 254 -1.80 12.40 13.47
C ILE A 254 -1.01 13.57 12.88
N LEU A 255 -1.62 14.32 11.94
CA LEU A 255 -0.97 15.45 11.28
C LEU A 255 -0.50 16.52 12.26
N LYS A 256 -1.27 16.82 13.32
CA LYS A 256 -0.90 17.82 14.33
C LYS A 256 0.45 17.51 15.01
N THR A 257 0.70 16.25 15.31
CA THR A 257 1.93 15.81 15.99
C THR A 257 3.07 15.53 15.00
N MET A 258 2.74 14.99 13.82
CA MET A 258 3.72 14.58 12.82
C MET A 258 4.28 15.75 12.01
N LEU A 259 3.46 16.76 11.66
CA LEU A 259 3.86 17.87 10.79
C LEU A 259 5.09 18.66 11.29
N PRO A 260 5.22 19.00 12.59
CA PRO A 260 6.43 19.64 13.10
C PRO A 260 7.68 18.79 12.86
N TYR A 261 7.59 17.48 13.10
CA TYR A 261 8.69 16.54 12.87
C TYR A 261 9.08 16.48 11.39
N LEU A 262 8.12 16.31 10.49
CA LEU A 262 8.41 16.25 9.05
C LEU A 262 9.13 17.50 8.53
N LYS A 263 8.80 18.66 9.07
CA LYS A 263 9.51 19.93 8.76
C LYS A 263 10.96 19.94 9.25
N THR A 264 11.33 19.18 10.27
CA THR A 264 12.73 19.04 10.71
C THR A 264 13.54 18.13 9.80
N VAL A 265 12.90 17.13 9.20
CA VAL A 265 13.53 16.18 8.27
C VAL A 265 13.90 16.86 6.93
N LEU A 266 13.21 17.94 6.57
CA LEU A 266 13.47 18.71 5.33
C LEU A 266 14.65 19.68 5.44
N ARG A 267 15.17 19.91 6.64
CA ARG A 267 16.33 20.78 6.89
C ARG A 267 17.64 20.01 6.87
#